data_ad7f0fb830b5020859ec811834c8de5c
#
_entry.id   ad7f0fb830b5020859ec811834c8de5c
#
_cell.length_a   1.000
_cell.length_b   1.000
_cell.length_c   1.000
_cell.angle_alpha   90.00
_cell.angle_beta   90.00
_cell.angle_gamma   90.00
#
_symmetry.space_group_name_H-M   'P 1'
#
loop_
_entity.id
_entity.type
_entity.pdbx_description
1 polymer ?
#
loop_
_entity_poly.entity_id
_entity_poly.type
_entity_poly.pdbx_seq_one_letter_code
_entity_poly.pdbx_strand_id
1 'polypeptide(L)'
;MSTPESKHFAIAIDGPAASGKSTVARLLAQRLGLVMVNSGAMYRAVTWKALGEHLDPHDSAAVANLLRHIRIECGHDGTRSTITIDGVDPSDELRSEQVNANVSAISAIPEVRDALIGLQRGYTQHSNVVMEGRDIGSVVFPDTPYKIYIDAAEEIRAARRKAAGEVDSIASRDAADSSRQTAPLVVAPGATRLDTSNLTIDGAVDAAIEILRHQGLKA
;
A
#
# COMPACT_ATOMS: atom_id res chain seq x y z
N MET A 1 4.41 9.70 27.10
CA MET A 1 5.28 8.54 26.90
C MET A 1 5.84 8.65 25.50
N SER A 2 7.14 8.94 25.36
CA SER A 2 7.82 8.99 24.06
C SER A 2 7.82 7.57 23.48
N THR A 3 7.27 7.43 22.28
CA THR A 3 7.43 6.21 21.47
C THR A 3 8.93 5.92 21.34
N PRO A 4 9.41 4.68 21.57
CA PRO A 4 10.81 4.36 21.36
C PRO A 4 11.17 4.69 19.91
N GLU A 5 12.26 5.45 19.72
CA GLU A 5 12.81 5.70 18.38
C GLU A 5 13.02 4.35 17.69
N SER A 6 12.32 4.13 16.59
CA SER A 6 12.49 2.94 15.77
C SER A 6 13.93 2.92 15.24
N LYS A 7 14.65 1.82 15.48
CA LYS A 7 16.00 1.61 14.93
C LYS A 7 15.99 1.50 13.40
N HIS A 8 14.81 1.33 12.82
CA HIS A 8 14.59 1.11 11.40
C HIS A 8 13.71 2.21 10.81
N PHE A 9 13.87 2.45 9.52
CA PHE A 9 13.12 3.46 8.79
C PHE A 9 12.17 2.83 7.74
N ALA A 10 11.21 3.63 7.32
CA ALA A 10 10.35 3.31 6.19
C ALA A 10 10.58 4.29 5.04
N ILE A 11 10.67 3.76 3.81
CA ILE A 11 10.51 4.53 2.59
C ILE A 11 9.04 4.43 2.19
N ALA A 12 8.35 5.57 2.19
CA ALA A 12 6.94 5.66 1.86
C ALA A 12 6.75 5.95 0.37
N ILE A 13 6.03 5.06 -0.32
CA ILE A 13 5.69 5.22 -1.75
C ILE A 13 4.17 5.26 -1.89
N ASP A 14 3.64 6.44 -2.17
CA ASP A 14 2.21 6.65 -2.40
C ASP A 14 1.92 6.99 -3.87
N GLY A 15 0.66 6.90 -4.25
CA GLY A 15 0.22 7.27 -5.59
C GLY A 15 -1.03 6.53 -6.05
N PRO A 16 -1.65 6.96 -7.16
CA PRO A 16 -2.91 6.43 -7.65
C PRO A 16 -2.77 5.00 -8.21
N ALA A 17 -3.89 4.40 -8.57
CA ALA A 17 -3.92 3.08 -9.19
C ALA A 17 -3.14 3.07 -10.50
N ALA A 18 -2.42 1.96 -10.78
CA ALA A 18 -1.64 1.75 -12.00
C ALA A 18 -0.52 2.79 -12.29
N SER A 19 -0.11 3.60 -11.32
CA SER A 19 1.01 4.55 -11.47
C SER A 19 2.40 3.89 -11.55
N GLY A 20 2.49 2.55 -11.36
CA GLY A 20 3.77 1.84 -11.37
C GLY A 20 4.44 1.69 -10.00
N LYS A 21 3.85 2.24 -8.93
CA LYS A 21 4.45 2.24 -7.58
C LYS A 21 4.84 0.86 -7.05
N SER A 22 4.02 -0.18 -7.25
CA SER A 22 4.35 -1.54 -6.77
C SER A 22 5.58 -2.13 -7.48
N THR A 23 5.75 -1.83 -8.77
CA THR A 23 6.93 -2.25 -9.53
C THR A 23 8.17 -1.50 -9.05
N VAL A 24 8.08 -0.17 -8.91
CA VAL A 24 9.18 0.65 -8.42
C VAL A 24 9.52 0.26 -6.98
N ALA A 25 8.54 0.13 -6.08
CA ALA A 25 8.77 -0.25 -4.69
C ALA A 25 9.48 -1.60 -4.56
N ARG A 26 9.07 -2.59 -5.35
CA ARG A 26 9.70 -3.92 -5.35
C ARG A 26 11.15 -3.88 -5.81
N LEU A 27 11.43 -3.21 -6.93
CA LEU A 27 12.79 -3.12 -7.47
C LEU A 27 13.68 -2.23 -6.61
N LEU A 28 13.14 -1.15 -6.06
CA LEU A 28 13.85 -0.28 -5.12
C LEU A 28 14.23 -1.06 -3.85
N ALA A 29 13.30 -1.80 -3.26
CA ALA A 29 13.57 -2.64 -2.10
C ALA A 29 14.68 -3.67 -2.40
N GLN A 30 14.60 -4.32 -3.57
CA GLN A 30 15.61 -5.28 -4.01
C GLN A 30 17.00 -4.63 -4.18
N ARG A 31 17.09 -3.45 -4.79
CA ARG A 31 18.37 -2.74 -4.97
C ARG A 31 18.99 -2.24 -3.66
N LEU A 32 18.14 -1.89 -2.68
CA LEU A 32 18.57 -1.37 -1.39
C LEU A 32 18.70 -2.47 -0.30
N GLY A 33 18.38 -3.72 -0.62
CA GLY A 33 18.39 -4.81 0.36
C GLY A 33 17.35 -4.64 1.48
N LEU A 34 16.19 -4.05 1.18
CA LEU A 34 15.10 -3.77 2.12
C LEU A 34 13.92 -4.69 1.91
N VAL A 35 13.07 -4.81 2.93
CA VAL A 35 11.80 -5.56 2.81
C VAL A 35 10.77 -4.72 2.07
N MET A 36 10.16 -5.28 1.02
CA MET A 36 9.05 -4.64 0.30
C MET A 36 7.72 -4.97 0.98
N VAL A 37 6.98 -3.95 1.40
CA VAL A 37 5.66 -4.12 2.02
C VAL A 37 4.57 -3.55 1.10
N ASN A 38 3.62 -4.42 0.71
CA ASN A 38 2.44 -4.04 -0.05
C ASN A 38 1.25 -3.85 0.90
N SER A 39 0.98 -2.62 1.31
CA SER A 39 -0.15 -2.33 2.20
C SER A 39 -1.50 -2.68 1.54
N GLY A 40 -1.61 -2.52 0.23
CA GLY A 40 -2.82 -2.89 -0.51
C GLY A 40 -3.15 -4.37 -0.42
N ALA A 41 -2.16 -5.26 -0.28
CA ALA A 41 -2.39 -6.67 -0.04
C ALA A 41 -3.07 -6.94 1.31
N MET A 42 -2.76 -6.14 2.34
CA MET A 42 -3.36 -6.27 3.67
C MET A 42 -4.86 -5.93 3.64
N TYR A 43 -5.24 -4.83 2.98
CA TYR A 43 -6.66 -4.48 2.80
C TYR A 43 -7.41 -5.53 1.97
N ARG A 44 -6.77 -6.08 0.95
CA ARG A 44 -7.33 -7.16 0.12
C ARG A 44 -7.54 -8.45 0.88
N ALA A 45 -6.64 -8.79 1.80
CA ALA A 45 -6.79 -9.96 2.65
C ALA A 45 -8.01 -9.84 3.58
N VAL A 46 -8.22 -8.66 4.18
CA VAL A 46 -9.45 -8.41 4.96
C VAL A 46 -10.68 -8.46 4.07
N THR A 47 -10.61 -7.93 2.84
CA THR A 47 -11.72 -8.01 1.87
C THR A 47 -12.03 -9.46 1.51
N TRP A 48 -11.01 -10.26 1.20
CA TRP A 48 -11.15 -11.68 0.91
C TRP A 48 -11.86 -12.42 2.06
N LYS A 49 -11.42 -12.17 3.29
CA LYS A 49 -12.02 -12.80 4.47
C LYS A 49 -13.48 -12.37 4.66
N ALA A 50 -13.80 -11.08 4.53
CA ALA A 50 -15.19 -10.59 4.66
C ALA A 50 -16.11 -11.21 3.60
N LEU A 51 -15.65 -11.32 2.35
CA LEU A 51 -16.40 -11.97 1.27
C LEU A 51 -16.57 -13.47 1.52
N GLY A 52 -15.53 -14.15 2.03
CA GLY A 52 -15.60 -15.57 2.40
C GLY A 52 -16.61 -15.87 3.53
N GLU A 53 -16.83 -14.89 4.42
CA GLU A 53 -17.87 -14.94 5.47
C GLU A 53 -19.23 -14.42 4.98
N HIS A 54 -19.38 -14.17 3.68
CA HIS A 54 -20.60 -13.65 3.04
C HIS A 54 -21.11 -12.32 3.62
N LEU A 55 -20.20 -11.47 4.12
CA LEU A 55 -20.56 -10.14 4.63
C LEU A 55 -20.72 -9.15 3.47
N ASP A 56 -21.63 -8.19 3.63
CA ASP A 56 -21.69 -7.01 2.76
C ASP A 56 -20.49 -6.11 3.05
N PRO A 57 -19.60 -5.84 2.06
CA PRO A 57 -18.44 -4.95 2.22
C PRO A 57 -18.82 -3.51 2.61
N HIS A 58 -20.08 -3.10 2.42
CA HIS A 58 -20.59 -1.78 2.80
C HIS A 58 -21.19 -1.76 4.21
N ASP A 59 -21.39 -2.90 4.85
CA ASP A 59 -21.80 -2.98 6.26
C ASP A 59 -20.57 -2.83 7.18
N SER A 60 -20.25 -1.57 7.50
CA SER A 60 -19.11 -1.25 8.36
C SER A 60 -19.17 -1.93 9.73
N ALA A 61 -20.36 -2.10 10.29
CA ALA A 61 -20.53 -2.70 11.61
C ALA A 61 -20.24 -4.21 11.57
N ALA A 62 -20.72 -4.92 10.54
CA ALA A 62 -20.44 -6.33 10.34
C ALA A 62 -18.94 -6.58 10.11
N VAL A 63 -18.30 -5.75 9.27
CA VAL A 63 -16.86 -5.85 9.00
C VAL A 63 -16.02 -5.52 10.24
N ALA A 64 -16.37 -4.47 10.99
CA ALA A 64 -15.70 -4.15 12.25
C ALA A 64 -15.87 -5.27 13.30
N ASN A 65 -17.01 -5.95 13.31
CA ASN A 65 -17.22 -7.12 14.17
C ASN A 65 -16.34 -8.29 13.72
N LEU A 66 -16.20 -8.55 12.42
CA LEU A 66 -15.31 -9.59 11.89
C LEU A 66 -13.87 -9.42 12.41
N LEU A 67 -13.32 -8.21 12.41
CA LEU A 67 -11.95 -7.93 12.86
C LEU A 67 -11.68 -8.36 14.32
N ARG A 68 -12.71 -8.45 15.18
CA ARG A 68 -12.57 -8.89 16.56
C ARG A 68 -12.43 -10.41 16.70
N HIS A 69 -12.77 -11.15 15.65
CA HIS A 69 -12.85 -12.60 15.67
C HIS A 69 -11.81 -13.28 14.77
N ILE A 70 -11.09 -12.52 13.95
CA ILE A 70 -10.05 -13.03 13.08
C ILE A 70 -8.67 -12.67 13.61
N ARG A 71 -7.69 -13.51 13.31
CA ARG A 71 -6.28 -13.26 13.59
C ARG A 71 -5.54 -12.88 12.32
N ILE A 72 -5.12 -11.64 12.22
CA ILE A 72 -4.30 -11.14 11.10
C ILE A 72 -2.84 -11.21 11.51
N GLU A 73 -2.04 -11.96 10.77
CA GLU A 73 -0.61 -12.09 11.00
C GLU A 73 0.14 -11.54 9.79
N CYS A 74 1.05 -10.60 10.06
CA CYS A 74 1.89 -9.97 9.06
C CYS A 74 3.35 -10.30 9.35
N GLY A 75 4.08 -10.70 8.31
CA GLY A 75 5.49 -11.03 8.36
C GLY A 75 6.18 -10.71 7.05
N HIS A 76 7.36 -11.30 6.82
CA HIS A 76 8.05 -11.24 5.54
C HIS A 76 8.91 -12.50 5.32
N ASP A 77 9.14 -12.83 4.05
CA ASP A 77 10.00 -13.94 3.62
C ASP A 77 11.49 -13.55 3.50
N GLY A 78 11.86 -12.37 3.98
CA GLY A 78 13.18 -11.75 3.82
C GLY A 78 13.19 -10.65 2.74
N THR A 79 12.31 -10.72 1.75
CA THR A 79 12.25 -9.77 0.62
C THR A 79 10.91 -9.07 0.49
N ARG A 80 9.81 -9.75 0.80
CA ARG A 80 8.44 -9.27 0.65
C ARG A 80 7.61 -9.54 1.89
N SER A 81 6.64 -8.65 2.13
CA SER A 81 5.64 -8.88 3.16
C SER A 81 4.75 -10.08 2.84
N THR A 82 4.43 -10.83 3.88
CA THR A 82 3.44 -11.91 3.89
C THR A 82 2.26 -11.52 4.76
N ILE A 83 1.09 -12.07 4.49
CA ILE A 83 -0.10 -11.91 5.32
C ILE A 83 -0.86 -13.22 5.38
N THR A 84 -1.29 -13.60 6.58
CA THR A 84 -2.24 -14.68 6.78
C THR A 84 -3.44 -14.19 7.60
N ILE A 85 -4.59 -14.80 7.38
CA ILE A 85 -5.78 -14.60 8.22
C ILE A 85 -6.24 -15.96 8.73
N ASP A 86 -6.30 -16.11 10.05
CA ASP A 86 -6.60 -17.38 10.72
C ASP A 86 -5.68 -18.53 10.26
N GLY A 87 -4.41 -18.19 9.97
CA GLY A 87 -3.39 -19.13 9.48
C GLY A 87 -3.49 -19.48 7.99
N VAL A 88 -4.42 -18.89 7.25
CA VAL A 88 -4.56 -19.10 5.78
C VAL A 88 -3.88 -17.97 5.02
N ASP A 89 -3.04 -18.31 4.05
CA ASP A 89 -2.45 -17.35 3.10
C ASP A 89 -3.39 -17.14 1.91
N PRO A 90 -3.97 -15.94 1.72
CA PRO A 90 -4.88 -15.66 0.63
C PRO A 90 -4.20 -15.18 -0.66
N SER A 91 -2.89 -15.29 -0.80
CA SER A 91 -2.09 -14.62 -1.85
C SER A 91 -2.64 -14.81 -3.27
N ASP A 92 -3.14 -16.00 -3.60
CA ASP A 92 -3.69 -16.32 -4.92
C ASP A 92 -5.04 -15.63 -5.19
N GLU A 93 -5.79 -15.31 -4.14
CA GLU A 93 -7.13 -14.73 -4.21
C GLU A 93 -7.15 -13.20 -4.10
N LEU A 94 -6.04 -12.57 -3.67
CA LEU A 94 -5.99 -11.13 -3.41
C LEU A 94 -6.28 -10.26 -4.64
N ARG A 95 -6.18 -10.82 -5.84
CA ARG A 95 -6.44 -10.13 -7.10
C ARG A 95 -7.66 -10.64 -7.84
N SER A 96 -8.48 -11.48 -7.21
CA SER A 96 -9.76 -11.90 -7.78
C SER A 96 -10.65 -10.70 -8.11
N GLU A 97 -11.56 -10.87 -9.06
CA GLU A 97 -12.49 -9.81 -9.47
C GLU A 97 -13.32 -9.33 -8.28
N GLN A 98 -13.81 -10.24 -7.45
CA GLN A 98 -14.60 -9.91 -6.27
C GLN A 98 -13.82 -9.08 -5.26
N VAL A 99 -12.57 -9.45 -4.94
CA VAL A 99 -11.71 -8.66 -4.04
C VAL A 99 -11.41 -7.29 -4.65
N ASN A 100 -11.10 -7.24 -5.95
CA ASN A 100 -10.85 -5.98 -6.65
C ASN A 100 -12.05 -5.03 -6.59
N ALA A 101 -13.26 -5.53 -6.80
CA ALA A 101 -14.49 -4.74 -6.79
C ALA A 101 -14.81 -4.15 -5.40
N ASN A 102 -14.43 -4.83 -4.31
CA ASN A 102 -14.89 -4.51 -2.96
C ASN A 102 -13.82 -3.89 -2.05
N VAL A 103 -12.54 -3.95 -2.40
CA VAL A 103 -11.45 -3.47 -1.54
C VAL A 103 -11.54 -1.98 -1.20
N SER A 104 -12.11 -1.16 -2.07
CA SER A 104 -12.28 0.28 -1.79
C SER A 104 -13.28 0.53 -0.67
N ALA A 105 -14.41 -0.20 -0.63
CA ALA A 105 -15.39 -0.12 0.45
C ALA A 105 -14.77 -0.53 1.79
N ILE A 106 -14.15 -1.71 1.84
CA ILE A 106 -13.47 -2.22 3.05
C ILE A 106 -12.38 -1.26 3.54
N SER A 107 -11.56 -0.72 2.64
CA SER A 107 -10.47 0.18 3.01
C SER A 107 -10.92 1.58 3.46
N ALA A 108 -12.19 1.92 3.30
CA ALA A 108 -12.78 3.15 3.81
C ALA A 108 -13.26 3.02 5.27
N ILE A 109 -13.39 1.80 5.80
CA ILE A 109 -13.88 1.53 7.17
C ILE A 109 -12.78 1.91 8.18
N PRO A 110 -13.06 2.84 9.13
CA PRO A 110 -12.06 3.32 10.09
C PRO A 110 -11.43 2.19 10.92
N GLU A 111 -12.22 1.25 11.41
CA GLU A 111 -11.76 0.13 12.24
C GLU A 111 -10.79 -0.78 11.49
N VAL A 112 -11.02 -1.02 10.20
CA VAL A 112 -10.10 -1.77 9.33
C VAL A 112 -8.78 -1.01 9.21
N ARG A 113 -8.85 0.31 9.02
CA ARG A 113 -7.66 1.14 8.90
C ARG A 113 -6.84 1.14 10.18
N ASP A 114 -7.48 1.36 11.32
CA ASP A 114 -6.81 1.41 12.63
C ASP A 114 -6.08 0.10 12.91
N ALA A 115 -6.73 -1.05 12.67
CA ALA A 115 -6.12 -2.36 12.83
C ALA A 115 -4.90 -2.55 11.91
N LEU A 116 -5.04 -2.23 10.62
CA LEU A 116 -3.98 -2.45 9.64
C LEU A 116 -2.82 -1.44 9.75
N ILE A 117 -3.07 -0.17 10.11
CA ILE A 117 -2.02 0.83 10.35
C ILE A 117 -1.09 0.37 11.49
N GLY A 118 -1.65 -0.19 12.56
CA GLY A 118 -0.85 -0.78 13.65
C GLY A 118 0.09 -1.87 13.15
N LEU A 119 -0.41 -2.80 12.34
CA LEU A 119 0.39 -3.87 11.74
C LEU A 119 1.43 -3.35 10.74
N GLN A 120 1.08 -2.36 9.92
CA GLN A 120 2.00 -1.71 8.98
C GLN A 120 3.18 -1.05 9.70
N ARG A 121 2.92 -0.31 10.77
CA ARG A 121 3.97 0.30 11.60
C ARG A 121 4.86 -0.74 12.27
N GLY A 122 4.32 -1.90 12.59
CA GLY A 122 5.04 -3.01 13.22
C GLY A 122 6.26 -3.49 12.41
N TYR A 123 6.24 -3.35 11.07
CA TYR A 123 7.39 -3.76 10.24
C TYR A 123 8.68 -3.03 10.58
N THR A 124 8.63 -1.74 10.94
CA THR A 124 9.82 -0.95 11.30
C THR A 124 10.37 -1.26 12.69
N GLN A 125 9.74 -2.13 13.45
CA GLN A 125 10.32 -2.64 14.70
C GLN A 125 11.47 -3.62 14.45
N HIS A 126 11.49 -4.27 13.28
CA HIS A 126 12.41 -5.35 12.97
C HIS A 126 13.23 -5.14 11.69
N SER A 127 12.79 -4.30 10.77
CA SER A 127 13.40 -4.15 9.44
C SER A 127 13.25 -2.76 8.87
N ASN A 128 14.22 -2.32 8.06
CA ASN A 128 14.02 -1.21 7.15
C ASN A 128 13.11 -1.66 6.00
N VAL A 129 12.13 -0.84 5.61
CA VAL A 129 11.13 -1.24 4.64
C VAL A 129 10.95 -0.22 3.51
N VAL A 130 10.56 -0.71 2.34
CA VAL A 130 9.90 0.08 1.31
C VAL A 130 8.43 -0.28 1.35
N MET A 131 7.59 0.62 1.79
CA MET A 131 6.14 0.38 1.87
C MET A 131 5.40 1.18 0.82
N GLU A 132 4.54 0.49 0.05
CA GLU A 132 3.71 1.14 -0.96
C GLU A 132 2.23 1.13 -0.58
N GLY A 133 1.55 2.23 -0.93
CA GLY A 133 0.12 2.38 -0.65
C GLY A 133 -0.52 3.63 -1.23
N ARG A 134 -1.37 4.28 -0.42
CA ARG A 134 -2.10 5.51 -0.75
C ARG A 134 -1.86 6.64 0.26
N ASP A 135 -1.48 6.28 1.46
CA ASP A 135 -1.40 7.14 2.63
C ASP A 135 -0.22 6.77 3.55
N ILE A 136 0.77 6.12 2.97
CA ILE A 136 1.93 5.65 3.75
C ILE A 136 2.70 6.84 4.32
N GLY A 137 2.99 7.84 3.49
CA GLY A 137 3.73 9.03 3.91
C GLY A 137 2.88 10.09 4.60
N SER A 138 1.55 10.01 4.53
CA SER A 138 0.66 10.98 5.18
C SER A 138 0.09 10.49 6.51
N VAL A 139 -0.12 9.16 6.66
CA VAL A 139 -0.80 8.58 7.83
C VAL A 139 0.03 7.49 8.51
N VAL A 140 0.56 6.52 7.76
CA VAL A 140 1.27 5.39 8.38
C VAL A 140 2.61 5.82 8.96
N PHE A 141 3.44 6.51 8.16
CA PHE A 141 4.75 7.04 8.56
C PHE A 141 4.85 8.54 8.25
N PRO A 142 4.09 9.40 8.94
CA PRO A 142 4.06 10.83 8.66
C PRO A 142 5.41 11.53 8.93
N ASP A 143 6.25 10.94 9.78
CA ASP A 143 7.52 11.53 10.21
C ASP A 143 8.72 11.01 9.43
N THR A 144 8.57 10.00 8.54
CA THR A 144 9.69 9.55 7.71
C THR A 144 10.14 10.67 6.76
N PRO A 145 11.45 10.91 6.61
CA PRO A 145 11.96 11.84 5.61
C PRO A 145 11.91 11.29 4.18
N TYR A 146 11.74 9.99 4.02
CA TYR A 146 11.83 9.27 2.74
C TYR A 146 10.44 9.06 2.14
N LYS A 147 9.96 10.04 1.37
CA LYS A 147 8.61 10.01 0.79
C LYS A 147 8.62 10.30 -0.70
N ILE A 148 8.05 9.39 -1.46
CA ILE A 148 7.88 9.54 -2.91
C ILE A 148 6.39 9.38 -3.24
N TYR A 149 5.86 10.32 -4.01
CA TYR A 149 4.54 10.21 -4.62
C TYR A 149 4.69 9.87 -6.11
N ILE A 150 4.37 8.64 -6.47
CA ILE A 150 4.50 8.15 -7.86
C ILE A 150 3.20 8.37 -8.60
N ASP A 151 3.28 9.10 -9.71
CA ASP A 151 2.15 9.39 -10.59
C ASP A 151 2.44 8.97 -12.03
N ALA A 152 1.41 8.97 -12.87
CA ALA A 152 1.50 8.87 -14.32
C ALA A 152 0.20 9.43 -14.94
N ALA A 153 0.29 9.89 -16.17
CA ALA A 153 -0.87 10.35 -16.93
C ALA A 153 -1.98 9.30 -16.97
N GLU A 154 -3.23 9.73 -16.91
CA GLU A 154 -4.38 8.82 -16.79
C GLU A 154 -4.44 7.81 -17.92
N GLU A 155 -4.14 8.22 -19.15
CA GLU A 155 -4.13 7.36 -20.35
C GLU A 155 -3.08 6.24 -20.20
N ILE A 156 -1.91 6.58 -19.66
CA ILE A 156 -0.83 5.61 -19.41
C ILE A 156 -1.24 4.61 -18.33
N ARG A 157 -1.88 5.09 -17.27
CA ARG A 157 -2.38 4.24 -16.19
C ARG A 157 -3.49 3.31 -16.69
N ALA A 158 -4.40 3.82 -17.54
CA ALA A 158 -5.44 3.01 -18.17
C ALA A 158 -4.85 1.93 -19.08
N ALA A 159 -3.85 2.27 -19.90
CA ALA A 159 -3.16 1.30 -20.74
C ALA A 159 -2.45 0.20 -19.92
N ARG A 160 -1.74 0.59 -18.85
CA ARG A 160 -1.06 -0.37 -17.94
C ARG A 160 -2.06 -1.34 -17.29
N ARG A 161 -3.22 -0.83 -16.87
CA ARG A 161 -4.26 -1.63 -16.22
C ARG A 161 -4.90 -2.62 -17.18
N LYS A 162 -5.22 -2.16 -18.40
CA LYS A 162 -5.72 -3.04 -19.47
C LYS A 162 -4.73 -4.16 -19.78
N ALA A 163 -3.44 -3.83 -19.87
CA ALA A 163 -2.39 -4.82 -20.10
C ALA A 163 -2.25 -5.83 -18.96
N ALA A 164 -2.61 -5.45 -17.72
CA ALA A 164 -2.65 -6.33 -16.57
C ALA A 164 -3.94 -7.17 -16.46
N GLY A 165 -4.88 -7.06 -17.43
CA GLY A 165 -6.15 -7.78 -17.41
C GLY A 165 -7.16 -7.30 -16.37
N GLU A 166 -6.94 -6.12 -15.80
CA GLU A 166 -7.84 -5.57 -14.79
C GLU A 166 -8.94 -4.71 -15.46
N VAL A 167 -10.21 -5.00 -15.18
CA VAL A 167 -11.39 -4.47 -15.90
C VAL A 167 -12.02 -3.25 -15.21
N ASP A 168 -11.73 -3.02 -13.92
CA ASP A 168 -12.33 -1.95 -13.15
C ASP A 168 -11.81 -0.55 -13.54
N SER A 169 -12.68 0.46 -13.45
CA SER A 169 -12.38 1.84 -13.84
C SER A 169 -11.33 2.48 -12.90
N ILE A 170 -10.24 3.00 -13.48
CA ILE A 170 -9.25 3.80 -12.75
C ILE A 170 -9.88 5.03 -12.13
N ALA A 171 -10.74 5.74 -12.89
CA ALA A 171 -11.38 6.96 -12.43
C ALA A 171 -12.25 6.72 -11.18
N SER A 172 -13.04 5.63 -11.15
CA SER A 172 -13.86 5.30 -9.97
C SER A 172 -13.01 4.96 -8.75
N ARG A 173 -11.90 4.27 -8.96
CA ARG A 173 -10.96 3.92 -7.89
C ARG A 173 -10.23 5.13 -7.32
N ASP A 174 -9.69 5.97 -8.19
CA ASP A 174 -8.99 7.18 -7.77
C ASP A 174 -9.96 8.16 -7.09
N ALA A 175 -11.21 8.26 -7.58
CA ALA A 175 -12.25 9.04 -6.92
C ALA A 175 -12.56 8.47 -5.52
N ALA A 176 -12.72 7.16 -5.37
CA ALA A 176 -12.95 6.52 -4.08
C ALA A 176 -11.76 6.71 -3.13
N ASP A 177 -10.51 6.55 -3.61
CA ASP A 177 -9.30 6.72 -2.80
C ASP A 177 -9.11 8.17 -2.35
N SER A 178 -9.45 9.16 -3.21
CA SER A 178 -9.28 10.59 -2.93
C SER A 178 -10.41 11.20 -2.10
N SER A 179 -11.63 10.66 -2.19
CA SER A 179 -12.81 11.16 -1.48
C SER A 179 -13.00 10.56 -0.09
N ARG A 180 -12.13 9.66 0.36
CA ARG A 180 -12.21 9.06 1.70
C ARG A 180 -12.18 10.14 2.77
N GLN A 181 -13.08 10.03 3.75
CA GLN A 181 -13.07 10.91 4.92
C GLN A 181 -11.83 10.67 5.80
N THR A 182 -11.38 9.40 5.87
CA THR A 182 -10.19 9.01 6.63
C THR A 182 -9.09 8.60 5.68
N ALA A 183 -7.92 9.23 5.81
CA ALA A 183 -6.71 8.96 5.04
C ALA A 183 -6.93 8.98 3.50
N PRO A 184 -7.36 10.11 2.93
CA PRO A 184 -7.49 10.27 1.50
C PRO A 184 -6.14 10.10 0.79
N LEU A 185 -6.18 9.73 -0.50
CA LEU A 185 -5.01 9.78 -1.34
C LEU A 185 -4.61 11.24 -1.58
N VAL A 186 -3.53 11.65 -0.95
CA VAL A 186 -2.94 12.99 -1.06
C VAL A 186 -1.43 12.91 -1.22
N VAL A 187 -0.83 13.96 -1.76
CA VAL A 187 0.63 14.10 -1.71
C VAL A 187 1.01 14.47 -0.29
N ALA A 188 1.70 13.56 0.41
CA ALA A 188 2.11 13.79 1.78
C ALA A 188 3.07 14.98 1.90
N PRO A 189 3.03 15.75 3.00
CA PRO A 189 4.03 16.78 3.27
C PRO A 189 5.46 16.20 3.21
N GLY A 190 6.34 16.87 2.47
CA GLY A 190 7.72 16.43 2.26
C GLY A 190 7.89 15.35 1.18
N ALA A 191 6.81 14.85 0.57
CA ALA A 191 6.94 13.89 -0.53
C ALA A 191 7.39 14.57 -1.82
N THR A 192 8.34 13.94 -2.51
CA THR A 192 8.75 14.33 -3.86
C THR A 192 7.88 13.59 -4.88
N ARG A 193 7.32 14.32 -5.85
CA ARG A 193 6.56 13.71 -6.96
C ARG A 193 7.50 13.12 -7.99
N LEU A 194 7.18 11.90 -8.44
CA LEU A 194 7.84 11.21 -9.54
C LEU A 194 6.81 10.84 -10.59
N ASP A 195 6.85 11.52 -11.74
CA ASP A 195 6.03 11.17 -12.90
C ASP A 195 6.72 10.06 -13.70
N THR A 196 6.05 8.93 -13.82
CA THR A 196 6.54 7.74 -14.54
C THR A 196 5.96 7.59 -15.94
N SER A 197 5.25 8.59 -16.46
CA SER A 197 4.53 8.50 -17.74
C SER A 197 5.45 8.11 -18.89
N ASN A 198 6.63 8.72 -18.94
CA ASN A 198 7.60 8.58 -20.03
C ASN A 198 8.89 7.84 -19.60
N LEU A 199 8.90 7.23 -18.42
CA LEU A 199 10.08 6.53 -17.91
C LEU A 199 9.99 5.02 -18.20
N THR A 200 11.13 4.43 -18.49
CA THR A 200 11.29 2.97 -18.38
C THR A 200 11.21 2.55 -16.92
N ILE A 201 11.01 1.27 -16.67
CA ILE A 201 10.97 0.73 -15.30
C ILE A 201 12.28 1.04 -14.56
N ASP A 202 13.45 0.78 -15.20
CA ASP A 202 14.76 1.06 -14.59
C ASP A 202 14.96 2.56 -14.37
N GLY A 203 14.59 3.40 -15.34
CA GLY A 203 14.67 4.86 -15.20
C GLY A 203 13.79 5.39 -14.04
N ALA A 204 12.63 4.81 -13.81
CA ALA A 204 11.79 5.18 -12.67
C ALA A 204 12.42 4.77 -11.32
N VAL A 205 13.07 3.61 -11.26
CA VAL A 205 13.80 3.17 -10.06
C VAL A 205 15.04 4.03 -9.81
N ASP A 206 15.82 4.36 -10.86
CA ASP A 206 16.97 5.24 -10.74
C ASP A 206 16.55 6.63 -10.24
N ALA A 207 15.49 7.20 -10.80
CA ALA A 207 14.94 8.48 -10.36
C ALA A 207 14.46 8.42 -8.89
N ALA A 208 13.83 7.32 -8.48
CA ALA A 208 13.43 7.13 -7.09
C ALA A 208 14.66 7.09 -6.15
N ILE A 209 15.74 6.42 -6.53
CA ILE A 209 16.99 6.39 -5.74
C ILE A 209 17.57 7.80 -5.60
N GLU A 210 17.64 8.58 -6.69
CA GLU A 210 18.14 9.95 -6.65
C GLU A 210 17.28 10.85 -5.74
N ILE A 211 15.95 10.73 -5.79
CA ILE A 211 15.06 11.43 -4.86
C ILE A 211 15.41 11.10 -3.41
N LEU A 212 15.56 9.81 -3.09
CA LEU A 212 15.88 9.37 -1.73
C LEU A 212 17.25 9.86 -1.26
N ARG A 213 18.25 9.90 -2.14
CA ARG A 213 19.56 10.49 -1.84
C ARG A 213 19.46 11.97 -1.49
N HIS A 214 18.67 12.72 -2.25
CA HIS A 214 18.41 14.14 -1.94
C HIS A 214 17.66 14.32 -0.61
N GLN A 215 16.83 13.33 -0.21
CA GLN A 215 16.18 13.29 1.09
C GLN A 215 17.11 12.80 2.22
N GLY A 216 18.39 12.51 1.93
CA GLY A 216 19.41 12.12 2.89
C GLY A 216 19.58 10.63 3.12
N LEU A 217 18.96 9.76 2.28
CA LEU A 217 19.21 8.32 2.35
C LEU A 217 20.65 8.02 1.93
N LYS A 218 21.40 7.41 2.86
CA LYS A 218 22.73 6.87 2.59
C LYS A 218 22.56 5.43 2.08
N ALA A 219 22.55 5.30 0.75
CA ALA A 219 22.47 4.01 0.06
C ALA A 219 23.80 3.71 -0.63
#